data_d2db2b8c3062a0f0addd505443ecc2ba
#
_entry.id   d2db2b8c3062a0f0addd505443ecc2ba
#
_cell.length_a   1.000
_cell.length_b   1.000
_cell.length_c   1.000
_cell.angle_alpha   90.00
_cell.angle_beta   90.00
_cell.angle_gamma   90.00
#
_symmetry.space_group_name_H-M   'P 1'
#
loop_
_entity.id
_entity.type
_entity.pdbx_description
1 polymer ?
#
loop_
_entity_poly.entity_id
_entity_poly.type
_entity_poly.pdbx_seq_one_letter_code
_entity_poly.pdbx_strand_id
1 'polypeptide(L)'
;MFHRSTQGDYRSARTEHSEKQSHLGAVFPEGESGPFFFAHCPFLREYSPGKEIAMQNEKILAYLEGSCLGKANRASGTELERTLHISGTCLRKQVNRLRCKEHPIASDRSGYFYATNAGEVYDTIRQLKQMVSGLEAAISGLERSMERFREHGEAGHG
;
A
#
# COMPACT_ATOMS: atom_id res chain seq x y z
N MET A 1 41.81 20.07 26.89
CA MET A 1 40.62 20.84 26.46
C MET A 1 39.59 19.83 25.95
N PHE A 2 38.50 19.73 26.67
CA PHE A 2 37.48 18.72 26.51
C PHE A 2 36.49 19.09 25.39
N HIS A 3 36.29 18.23 24.41
CA HIS A 3 35.12 18.29 23.52
C HIS A 3 34.07 17.31 24.02
N ARG A 4 32.97 17.88 24.45
CA ARG A 4 31.79 17.24 24.99
C ARG A 4 30.89 16.80 23.87
N SER A 5 30.70 15.47 23.75
CA SER A 5 29.65 14.87 22.89
C SER A 5 28.27 15.23 23.41
N THR A 6 27.47 15.82 22.56
CA THR A 6 26.02 15.97 22.79
C THR A 6 25.31 14.78 22.19
N GLN A 7 24.99 13.83 23.04
CA GLN A 7 24.08 12.73 22.77
C GLN A 7 22.65 13.28 22.91
N GLY A 8 22.00 13.54 21.79
CA GLY A 8 20.63 14.04 21.73
C GLY A 8 19.63 12.91 21.99
N ASP A 9 18.87 13.08 23.05
CA ASP A 9 17.81 12.20 23.51
C ASP A 9 16.66 12.06 22.49
N TYR A 10 16.56 10.88 21.87
CA TYR A 10 15.41 10.47 21.05
C TYR A 10 14.30 9.79 21.87
N ARG A 11 14.04 10.26 23.09
CA ARG A 11 13.10 9.57 23.98
C ARG A 11 11.92 10.41 24.46
N SER A 12 11.34 11.21 23.58
CA SER A 12 10.14 11.97 24.02
C SER A 12 9.20 12.34 22.86
N ALA A 13 8.74 11.36 22.11
CA ALA A 13 7.62 11.55 21.18
C ALA A 13 6.76 10.28 21.03
N ARG A 14 6.50 9.61 22.16
CA ARG A 14 5.64 8.43 22.17
C ARG A 14 4.60 8.51 23.31
N THR A 15 3.91 9.60 23.41
CA THR A 15 2.69 9.68 24.21
C THR A 15 1.95 10.95 23.80
N GLU A 16 1.05 10.85 22.85
CA GLU A 16 -0.13 11.72 22.69
C GLU A 16 -0.84 11.48 21.36
N HIS A 17 -1.26 10.23 21.09
CA HIS A 17 -2.28 9.95 20.07
C HIS A 17 -3.15 8.75 20.47
N SER A 18 -3.55 8.73 21.74
CA SER A 18 -4.53 7.75 22.21
C SER A 18 -5.64 8.47 22.96
N GLU A 19 -6.46 9.23 22.24
CA GLU A 19 -7.79 9.62 22.73
C GLU A 19 -8.49 10.50 21.69
N LYS A 20 -9.04 9.88 20.66
CA LYS A 20 -10.22 10.36 19.90
C LYS A 20 -10.70 9.30 18.92
N GLN A 21 -10.97 8.11 19.43
CA GLN A 21 -11.78 7.11 18.72
C GLN A 21 -12.97 6.72 19.60
N SER A 22 -13.92 7.60 19.69
CA SER A 22 -15.25 7.26 20.21
C SER A 22 -16.27 8.13 19.49
N HIS A 23 -17.19 7.43 18.82
CA HIS A 23 -18.41 7.86 18.16
C HIS A 23 -18.35 8.01 16.64
N LEU A 24 -18.37 6.87 15.98
CA LEU A 24 -19.20 6.67 14.81
C LEU A 24 -19.54 5.17 14.77
N GLY A 25 -20.61 4.84 15.46
CA GLY A 25 -21.26 3.53 15.38
C GLY A 25 -21.96 3.39 14.03
N ALA A 26 -21.20 2.98 13.02
CA ALA A 26 -21.80 2.38 11.84
C ALA A 26 -22.02 0.90 12.19
N VAL A 27 -23.26 0.58 12.57
CA VAL A 27 -23.76 -0.79 12.65
C VAL A 27 -23.75 -1.35 11.23
N PHE A 28 -22.68 -2.08 10.87
CA PHE A 28 -22.72 -2.99 9.74
C PHE A 28 -23.45 -4.26 10.24
N PRO A 29 -24.49 -4.74 9.54
CA PRO A 29 -25.08 -6.01 9.89
C PRO A 29 -24.04 -7.11 9.72
N GLU A 30 -23.77 -7.83 10.78
CA GLU A 30 -23.04 -9.11 10.74
C GLU A 30 -23.91 -10.09 9.97
N GLY A 31 -23.53 -10.34 8.74
CA GLY A 31 -24.26 -11.24 7.87
C GLY A 31 -23.50 -11.49 6.58
N GLU A 32 -22.77 -12.62 6.55
CA GLU A 32 -22.33 -13.31 5.35
C GLU A 32 -21.26 -12.62 4.49
N SER A 33 -20.01 -12.71 4.94
CA SER A 33 -18.84 -12.69 4.07
C SER A 33 -18.84 -13.94 3.19
N GLY A 34 -19.74 -13.98 2.22
CA GLY A 34 -19.72 -15.00 1.19
C GLY A 34 -18.64 -14.66 0.15
N PRO A 35 -17.84 -15.61 -0.31
CA PRO A 35 -16.88 -15.42 -1.39
C PRO A 35 -17.62 -15.46 -2.74
N PHE A 36 -18.46 -14.46 -3.03
CA PHE A 36 -19.44 -14.52 -4.12
C PHE A 36 -19.03 -13.81 -5.41
N PHE A 37 -17.75 -13.53 -5.66
CA PHE A 37 -17.37 -12.88 -6.92
C PHE A 37 -16.35 -13.64 -7.78
N PHE A 38 -16.03 -14.91 -7.48
CA PHE A 38 -15.10 -15.71 -8.28
C PHE A 38 -15.62 -17.08 -8.73
N ALA A 39 -16.90 -17.38 -8.59
CA ALA A 39 -17.43 -18.73 -8.79
C ALA A 39 -18.06 -19.03 -10.16
N HIS A 40 -17.81 -18.23 -11.20
CA HIS A 40 -18.38 -18.50 -12.54
C HIS A 40 -17.38 -18.36 -13.68
N CYS A 41 -16.16 -18.91 -13.51
CA CYS A 41 -15.28 -19.17 -14.63
C CYS A 41 -14.96 -20.68 -14.68
N PRO A 42 -15.52 -21.48 -15.61
CA PRO A 42 -15.37 -22.94 -15.63
C PRO A 42 -13.97 -23.42 -16.05
N PHE A 43 -13.01 -22.50 -16.19
CA PHE A 43 -11.62 -22.80 -16.60
C PHE A 43 -10.62 -22.88 -15.42
N LEU A 44 -11.08 -22.81 -14.16
CA LEU A 44 -10.23 -22.81 -12.94
C LEU A 44 -10.22 -24.16 -12.22
N ARG A 45 -10.06 -25.24 -12.97
CA ARG A 45 -9.74 -26.53 -12.38
C ARG A 45 -8.22 -26.63 -12.19
N GLU A 46 -7.75 -26.56 -10.94
CA GLU A 46 -6.35 -26.64 -10.47
C GLU A 46 -5.53 -25.31 -10.34
N TYR A 47 -6.17 -24.18 -10.23
CA TYR A 47 -5.45 -22.96 -9.85
C TYR A 47 -5.29 -22.90 -8.31
N SER A 48 -4.10 -23.26 -7.80
CA SER A 48 -3.71 -23.00 -6.41
C SER A 48 -3.13 -21.57 -6.31
N PRO A 49 -3.96 -20.55 -6.05
CA PRO A 49 -3.52 -19.16 -6.11
C PRO A 49 -2.38 -18.84 -5.13
N GLY A 50 -2.26 -19.62 -4.06
CA GLY A 50 -1.22 -19.42 -3.05
C GLY A 50 0.19 -19.76 -3.52
N LYS A 51 0.37 -20.84 -4.28
CA LYS A 51 1.69 -21.27 -4.77
C LYS A 51 2.22 -20.37 -5.88
N GLU A 52 1.36 -19.95 -6.80
CA GLU A 52 1.75 -19.06 -7.90
C GLU A 52 2.10 -17.65 -7.40
N ILE A 53 1.32 -17.12 -6.45
CA ILE A 53 1.61 -15.84 -5.79
C ILE A 53 2.96 -15.89 -5.07
N ALA A 54 3.25 -16.98 -4.35
CA ALA A 54 4.53 -17.15 -3.66
C ALA A 54 5.69 -17.16 -4.67
N MET A 55 5.58 -17.94 -5.73
CA MET A 55 6.59 -18.03 -6.79
C MET A 55 6.82 -16.69 -7.52
N GLN A 56 5.74 -15.92 -7.76
CA GLN A 56 5.86 -14.58 -8.35
C GLN A 56 6.57 -13.60 -7.41
N ASN A 57 6.28 -13.66 -6.11
CA ASN A 57 6.97 -12.84 -5.11
C ASN A 57 8.47 -13.12 -5.09
N GLU A 58 8.84 -14.40 -5.10
CA GLU A 58 10.25 -14.82 -5.13
C GLU A 58 10.96 -14.33 -6.39
N LYS A 59 10.33 -14.41 -7.54
CA LYS A 59 10.88 -13.91 -8.81
C LYS A 59 11.12 -12.39 -8.79
N ILE A 60 10.14 -11.61 -8.29
CA ILE A 60 10.28 -10.16 -8.16
C ILE A 60 11.41 -9.82 -7.20
N LEU A 61 11.46 -10.49 -6.05
CA LEU A 61 12.48 -10.26 -5.03
C LEU A 61 13.86 -10.56 -5.56
N ALA A 62 14.07 -11.75 -6.14
CA ALA A 62 15.33 -12.18 -6.71
C ALA A 62 15.83 -11.22 -7.83
N TYR A 63 14.92 -10.73 -8.67
CA TYR A 63 15.27 -9.76 -9.70
C TYR A 63 15.71 -8.42 -9.11
N LEU A 64 14.98 -7.89 -8.15
CA LEU A 64 15.30 -6.61 -7.52
C LEU A 64 16.58 -6.68 -6.69
N GLU A 65 16.79 -7.76 -5.94
CA GLU A 65 18.02 -8.00 -5.17
C GLU A 65 19.24 -8.25 -6.05
N GLY A 66 19.06 -8.95 -7.16
CA GLY A 66 20.17 -9.29 -8.06
C GLY A 66 20.58 -8.19 -9.03
N SER A 67 19.61 -7.36 -9.49
CA SER A 67 19.85 -6.45 -10.61
C SER A 67 19.51 -4.99 -10.31
N CYS A 68 18.74 -4.71 -9.27
CA CYS A 68 18.20 -3.38 -9.00
C CYS A 68 18.58 -2.84 -7.62
N LEU A 69 19.86 -3.01 -7.23
CA LEU A 69 20.35 -2.50 -5.95
C LEU A 69 20.54 -0.98 -5.97
N GLY A 70 19.85 -0.30 -5.07
CA GLY A 70 19.89 1.15 -4.92
C GLY A 70 19.19 1.92 -6.04
N LYS A 71 18.94 3.18 -5.78
CA LYS A 71 18.20 4.08 -6.68
C LYS A 71 18.80 4.23 -8.07
N ALA A 72 20.12 4.06 -8.21
CA ALA A 72 20.80 4.19 -9.50
C ALA A 72 20.46 3.05 -10.47
N ASN A 73 20.17 1.85 -9.95
CA ASN A 73 19.91 0.64 -10.72
C ASN A 73 18.42 0.28 -10.77
N ARG A 74 17.53 1.25 -10.61
CA ARG A 74 16.10 1.00 -10.63
C ARG A 74 15.63 0.47 -11.99
N ALA A 75 14.70 -0.47 -11.97
CA ALA A 75 14.00 -0.95 -13.14
C ALA A 75 12.63 -0.28 -13.28
N SER A 76 12.26 0.10 -14.48
CA SER A 76 10.93 0.66 -14.74
C SER A 76 9.83 -0.39 -14.56
N GLY A 77 8.59 0.05 -14.27
CA GLY A 77 7.45 -0.86 -14.16
C GLY A 77 7.27 -1.69 -15.44
N THR A 78 7.38 -1.06 -16.60
CA THR A 78 7.25 -1.73 -17.90
C THR A 78 8.34 -2.76 -18.16
N GLU A 79 9.56 -2.49 -17.69
CA GLU A 79 10.66 -3.46 -17.78
C GLU A 79 10.40 -4.69 -16.92
N LEU A 80 9.98 -4.48 -15.67
CA LEU A 80 9.60 -5.57 -14.76
C LEU A 80 8.43 -6.40 -15.29
N GLU A 81 7.41 -5.76 -15.84
CA GLU A 81 6.27 -6.42 -16.46
C GLU A 81 6.70 -7.34 -17.59
N ARG A 82 7.58 -6.85 -18.48
CA ARG A 82 8.11 -7.61 -19.61
C ARG A 82 9.01 -8.75 -19.16
N THR A 83 9.95 -8.48 -18.25
CA THR A 83 10.94 -9.46 -17.81
C THR A 83 10.34 -10.58 -16.98
N LEU A 84 9.37 -10.24 -16.13
CA LEU A 84 8.75 -11.19 -15.21
C LEU A 84 7.44 -11.81 -15.76
N HIS A 85 7.00 -11.36 -16.95
CA HIS A 85 5.75 -11.77 -17.59
C HIS A 85 4.52 -11.61 -16.69
N ILE A 86 4.43 -10.46 -16.00
CA ILE A 86 3.31 -10.10 -15.11
C ILE A 86 2.71 -8.77 -15.52
N SER A 87 1.42 -8.56 -15.21
CA SER A 87 0.79 -7.26 -15.43
C SER A 87 1.20 -6.23 -14.38
N GLY A 88 1.16 -4.93 -14.72
CA GLY A 88 1.49 -3.86 -13.79
C GLY A 88 0.59 -3.82 -12.56
N THR A 89 -0.64 -4.28 -12.67
CA THR A 89 -1.54 -4.44 -11.52
C THR A 89 -1.06 -5.56 -10.61
N CYS A 90 -0.62 -6.68 -11.18
CA CYS A 90 -0.03 -7.79 -10.43
C CYS A 90 1.26 -7.35 -9.75
N LEU A 91 2.17 -6.68 -10.48
CA LEU A 91 3.42 -6.14 -9.95
C LEU A 91 3.17 -5.27 -8.71
N ARG A 92 2.27 -4.28 -8.80
CA ARG A 92 1.94 -3.39 -7.67
C ARG A 92 1.42 -4.15 -6.46
N LYS A 93 0.54 -5.13 -6.67
CA LYS A 93 0.01 -5.97 -5.57
C LYS A 93 1.11 -6.79 -4.91
N GLN A 94 2.01 -7.39 -5.69
CA GLN A 94 3.09 -8.20 -5.15
C GLN A 94 4.15 -7.36 -4.43
N VAL A 95 4.53 -6.20 -4.98
CA VAL A 95 5.43 -5.25 -4.31
C VAL A 95 4.85 -4.82 -2.95
N ASN A 96 3.56 -4.51 -2.87
CA ASN A 96 2.94 -4.17 -1.59
C ASN A 96 2.98 -5.34 -0.59
N ARG A 97 2.73 -6.57 -1.05
CA ARG A 97 2.83 -7.77 -0.19
C ARG A 97 4.25 -8.00 0.33
N LEU A 98 5.25 -7.79 -0.52
CA LEU A 98 6.65 -7.91 -0.12
C LEU A 98 7.04 -6.82 0.89
N ARG A 99 6.59 -5.58 0.72
CA ARG A 99 6.77 -4.51 1.70
C ARG A 99 6.13 -4.83 3.05
N CYS A 100 4.93 -5.44 3.05
CA CYS A 100 4.28 -5.92 4.27
C CYS A 100 5.04 -7.07 4.95
N LYS A 101 5.93 -7.76 4.23
CA LYS A 101 6.87 -8.77 4.75
C LYS A 101 8.25 -8.19 5.07
N GLU A 102 8.33 -6.86 5.22
CA GLU A 102 9.54 -6.14 5.61
C GLU A 102 10.68 -6.12 4.58
N HIS A 103 10.41 -6.52 3.31
CA HIS A 103 11.41 -6.34 2.26
C HIS A 103 11.55 -4.86 1.90
N PRO A 104 12.78 -4.30 1.86
CA PRO A 104 13.01 -2.87 1.62
C PRO A 104 12.93 -2.52 0.13
N ILE A 105 11.77 -2.79 -0.48
CA ILE A 105 11.53 -2.44 -1.88
C ILE A 105 11.10 -0.99 -1.96
N ALA A 106 11.97 -0.16 -2.49
CA ALA A 106 11.74 1.25 -2.74
C ALA A 106 11.18 1.50 -4.14
N SER A 107 10.56 2.65 -4.33
CA SER A 107 10.08 3.09 -5.64
C SER A 107 10.06 4.61 -5.75
N ASP A 108 10.21 5.08 -6.97
CA ASP A 108 10.01 6.48 -7.33
C ASP A 108 9.18 6.58 -8.64
N ARG A 109 9.10 7.77 -9.23
CA ARG A 109 8.39 7.99 -10.51
C ARG A 109 8.97 7.19 -11.67
N SER A 110 10.22 6.76 -11.57
CA SER A 110 10.96 6.08 -12.65
C SER A 110 10.95 4.56 -12.52
N GLY A 111 10.68 4.00 -11.32
CA GLY A 111 10.61 2.56 -11.18
C GLY A 111 10.78 2.05 -9.75
N TYR A 112 11.18 0.78 -9.67
CA TYR A 112 11.35 0.01 -8.45
C TYR A 112 12.81 -0.41 -8.28
N PHE A 113 13.25 -0.51 -7.04
CA PHE A 113 14.60 -0.98 -6.71
C PHE A 113 14.63 -1.55 -5.28
N TYR A 114 15.62 -2.36 -4.99
CA TYR A 114 15.91 -2.83 -3.65
C TYR A 114 16.77 -1.79 -2.94
N ALA A 115 16.27 -1.23 -1.84
CA ALA A 115 16.95 -0.15 -1.15
C ALA A 115 18.24 -0.64 -0.48
N THR A 116 19.29 0.16 -0.59
CA THR A 116 20.59 -0.10 0.03
C THR A 116 20.83 0.71 1.29
N ASN A 117 19.95 1.67 1.58
CA ASN A 117 20.05 2.51 2.76
C ASN A 117 18.67 2.96 3.25
N ALA A 118 18.61 3.39 4.51
CA ALA A 118 17.38 3.82 5.15
C ALA A 118 16.76 5.08 4.51
N GLY A 119 17.58 5.94 3.90
CA GLY A 119 17.09 7.15 3.23
C GLY A 119 16.20 6.83 2.03
N GLU A 120 16.59 5.82 1.23
CA GLU A 120 15.80 5.35 0.08
C GLU A 120 14.45 4.76 0.51
N VAL A 121 14.44 4.01 1.62
CA VAL A 121 13.20 3.49 2.21
C VAL A 121 12.33 4.63 2.71
N TYR A 122 12.93 5.61 3.40
CA TYR A 122 12.21 6.77 3.92
C TYR A 122 11.56 7.61 2.83
N ASP A 123 12.24 7.84 1.70
CA ASP A 123 11.67 8.55 0.54
C ASP A 123 10.41 7.84 0.02
N THR A 124 10.45 6.51 -0.07
CA THR A 124 9.29 5.71 -0.47
C THR A 124 8.15 5.80 0.55
N ILE A 125 8.46 5.72 1.86
CA ILE A 125 7.45 5.89 2.92
C ILE A 125 6.78 7.25 2.81
N ARG A 126 7.56 8.32 2.61
CA ARG A 126 7.03 9.68 2.46
C ARG A 126 6.08 9.78 1.26
N GLN A 127 6.44 9.19 0.13
CA GLN A 127 5.60 9.15 -1.06
C GLN A 127 4.28 8.38 -0.80
N LEU A 128 4.35 7.23 -0.14
CA LEU A 128 3.16 6.45 0.22
C LEU A 128 2.24 7.22 1.16
N LYS A 129 2.78 7.92 2.16
CA LYS A 129 2.00 8.78 3.06
C LYS A 129 1.30 9.93 2.31
N GLN A 130 1.95 10.53 1.32
CA GLN A 130 1.32 11.55 0.48
C GLN A 130 0.14 10.97 -0.33
N MET A 131 0.28 9.74 -0.86
CA MET A 131 -0.81 9.06 -1.55
C MET A 131 -1.99 8.77 -0.62
N VAL A 132 -1.72 8.31 0.60
CA VAL A 132 -2.76 8.07 1.62
C VAL A 132 -3.51 9.38 1.93
N SER A 133 -2.79 10.47 2.20
CA SER A 133 -3.41 11.77 2.46
C SER A 133 -4.29 12.26 1.29
N GLY A 134 -3.86 12.01 0.05
CA GLY A 134 -4.68 12.32 -1.13
C GLY A 134 -5.97 11.50 -1.20
N LEU A 135 -5.90 10.21 -0.85
CA LEU A 135 -7.06 9.33 -0.76
C LEU A 135 -8.02 9.74 0.35
N GLU A 136 -7.50 10.08 1.53
CA GLU A 136 -8.30 10.58 2.66
C GLU A 136 -9.04 11.87 2.30
N ALA A 137 -8.39 12.80 1.60
CA ALA A 137 -9.03 14.01 1.11
C ALA A 137 -10.16 13.71 0.10
N ALA A 138 -9.95 12.74 -0.78
CA ALA A 138 -10.97 12.30 -1.74
C ALA A 138 -12.17 11.64 -1.04
N ILE A 139 -11.92 10.77 -0.05
CA ILE A 139 -12.96 10.14 0.77
C ILE A 139 -13.79 11.22 1.46
N SER A 140 -13.15 12.16 2.16
CA SER A 140 -13.84 13.26 2.84
C SER A 140 -14.66 14.14 1.87
N GLY A 141 -14.18 14.31 0.63
CA GLY A 141 -14.92 15.00 -0.41
C GLY A 141 -16.22 14.28 -0.81
N LEU A 142 -16.12 12.95 -0.96
CA LEU A 142 -17.26 12.11 -1.28
C LEU A 142 -18.28 12.04 -0.13
N GLU A 143 -17.81 11.93 1.10
CA GLU A 143 -18.67 11.95 2.29
C GLU A 143 -19.49 13.23 2.36
N ARG A 144 -18.85 14.39 2.18
CA ARG A 144 -19.58 15.67 2.11
C ARG A 144 -20.58 15.73 0.94
N SER A 145 -20.28 15.08 -0.18
CA SER A 145 -21.21 15.05 -1.31
C SER A 145 -22.48 14.25 -1.03
N MET A 146 -22.44 13.26 -0.12
CA MET A 146 -23.61 12.46 0.27
C MET A 146 -24.69 13.30 0.96
N GLU A 147 -24.32 14.37 1.65
CA GLU A 147 -25.28 15.26 2.32
C GLU A 147 -26.25 15.91 1.33
N ARG A 148 -25.80 16.23 0.12
CA ARG A 148 -26.65 16.78 -0.94
C ARG A 148 -27.81 15.85 -1.33
N PHE A 149 -27.61 14.53 -1.21
CA PHE A 149 -28.65 13.55 -1.52
C PHE A 149 -29.64 13.38 -0.38
N ARG A 150 -29.27 13.69 0.86
CA ARG A 150 -30.18 13.68 2.02
C ARG A 150 -31.15 14.84 1.98
N GLU A 151 -30.67 16.04 1.64
CA GLU A 151 -31.52 17.24 1.56
C GLU A 151 -32.60 17.16 0.45
N HIS A 152 -32.34 16.41 -0.63
CA HIS A 152 -33.29 16.24 -1.74
C HIS A 152 -34.29 15.10 -1.52
N GLY A 153 -34.06 14.21 -0.55
CA GLY A 153 -34.93 13.07 -0.23
C GLY A 153 -36.14 13.43 0.66
N GLU A 154 -36.05 14.52 1.40
CA GLU A 154 -37.16 14.96 2.30
C GLU A 154 -38.16 15.89 1.66
N ALA A 155 -37.92 16.43 0.47
CA ALA A 155 -38.82 17.36 -0.21
C ALA A 155 -39.91 16.66 -1.06
N GLY A 156 -40.04 15.35 -1.03
CA GLY A 156 -40.89 14.54 -1.92
C GLY A 156 -42.12 13.88 -1.29
N HIS A 157 -42.52 14.18 -0.06
CA HIS A 157 -43.77 13.68 0.55
C HIS A 157 -44.51 14.82 1.22
N GLY A 158 -45.22 15.58 0.40
CA GLY A 158 -46.25 16.51 0.80
C GLY A 158 -47.50 16.29 -0.06
#